data_976354b00b0603c7656f781ec09c2a6c
#
_entry.id   976354b00b0603c7656f781ec09c2a6c
#
_cell.length_a   1.000
_cell.length_b   1.000
_cell.length_c   1.000
_cell.angle_alpha   90.00
_cell.angle_beta   90.00
_cell.angle_gamma   90.00
#
_symmetry.space_group_name_H-M   'P 1'
#
loop_
_entity.id
_entity.type
_entity.pdbx_description
1 polymer ?
#
loop_
_entity_poly.entity_id
_entity_poly.type
_entity_poly.pdbx_seq_one_letter_code
_entity_poly.pdbx_strand_id
1 'polypeptide(L)'
;MTEEWGHEFWKFIMQGGQEYAPFPWQRDKIHMRAEGSSRMIGACGRRSGKTTAIIAEVVKELFTETPDISGIRKPPLVYVIAPNYELAMKIWEPIWELFVSERGGLEYLKASHDKQRKLIVLKNGARVQAKTADDPKSLQGDRVTAAFVDEAHDISEEAWANFMPALTDSKGVLRAIGIPRGKGRFRSYFHRGEEVDNDRFYSFAVPSWENPAIDPNEIEAMRDELTENEYRQHYLAEWAEDDGQVFKSYEDLFVSETPDFPEGRYLMGLDIGKLHDYTVAYVVDINTGNFVDMDRFSGVDYTTLGPRIAGLYSKYRCQTIHMDASGVGEPVMDMLRQENCSVTPFKFTNQSKSKIIAGMASEIEHKRVQFLKNDTQLYKELGLYEGKVISGGAIKYSAPAGYFD
;
A
#
# COMPACT_ATOMS: atom_id res chain seq x y z
N MET A 1 17.52 13.16 31.41
CA MET A 1 16.11 13.55 31.59
C MET A 1 15.50 12.53 32.52
N THR A 2 14.96 12.94 33.63
CA THR A 2 14.37 12.05 34.63
C THR A 2 13.03 11.52 34.09
N GLU A 3 12.60 10.34 34.51
CA GLU A 3 11.32 9.69 34.12
C GLU A 3 10.09 10.63 34.26
N GLU A 4 10.12 11.57 35.19
CA GLU A 4 9.07 12.59 35.38
C GLU A 4 8.89 13.53 34.20
N TRP A 5 9.98 13.94 33.52
CA TRP A 5 9.90 14.83 32.33
C TRP A 5 9.26 14.11 31.13
N GLY A 6 9.53 12.83 30.99
CA GLY A 6 8.90 12.02 29.95
C GLY A 6 7.37 12.00 30.09
N HIS A 7 6.85 11.90 31.29
CA HIS A 7 5.41 11.78 31.55
C HIS A 7 4.65 13.10 31.36
N GLU A 8 5.25 14.24 31.71
CA GLU A 8 4.60 15.53 31.54
C GLU A 8 4.66 16.08 30.11
N PHE A 9 5.73 15.78 29.37
CA PHE A 9 5.87 16.19 27.96
C PHE A 9 4.73 15.62 27.09
N TRP A 10 4.32 14.37 27.33
CA TRP A 10 3.27 13.71 26.56
C TRP A 10 1.87 14.24 26.87
N LYS A 11 1.67 14.93 28.00
CA LYS A 11 0.41 15.59 28.33
C LYS A 11 0.10 16.79 27.46
N PHE A 12 1.09 17.33 26.74
CA PHE A 12 0.94 18.53 25.92
C PHE A 12 0.63 18.28 24.44
N ILE A 13 0.73 17.04 23.96
CA ILE A 13 0.55 16.76 22.54
C ILE A 13 -0.86 16.28 22.26
N MET A 14 -1.65 17.15 21.64
CA MET A 14 -3.07 16.90 21.51
C MET A 14 -3.65 17.27 20.16
N GLN A 15 -4.46 16.39 19.61
CA GLN A 15 -5.49 16.78 18.66
C GLN A 15 -6.74 17.25 19.42
N GLY A 16 -7.12 18.53 19.25
CA GLY A 16 -8.42 19.04 19.65
C GLY A 16 -8.76 18.99 21.14
N GLY A 17 -7.82 19.26 22.04
CA GLY A 17 -8.10 19.39 23.46
C GLY A 17 -8.17 18.06 24.25
N GLN A 18 -7.77 16.92 23.68
CA GLN A 18 -7.63 15.64 24.39
C GLN A 18 -6.14 15.30 24.63
N GLU A 19 -5.79 14.79 25.79
CA GLU A 19 -4.43 14.46 26.22
C GLU A 19 -3.86 13.26 25.42
N TYR A 20 -2.67 13.37 24.81
CA TYR A 20 -2.02 12.24 24.16
C TYR A 20 -1.63 11.20 25.21
N ALA A 21 -2.30 10.07 25.19
CA ALA A 21 -1.96 8.91 25.99
C ALA A 21 -1.42 7.82 25.05
N PRO A 22 -0.08 7.58 25.04
CA PRO A 22 0.49 6.57 24.18
C PRO A 22 0.00 5.17 24.59
N PHE A 23 -0.29 4.34 23.58
CA PHE A 23 -0.52 2.93 23.83
C PHE A 23 0.75 2.27 24.41
N PRO A 24 0.66 1.15 25.14
CA PRO A 24 1.82 0.50 25.74
C PRO A 24 2.96 0.28 24.73
N TRP A 25 2.66 -0.22 23.54
CA TRP A 25 3.66 -0.45 22.51
C TRP A 25 4.31 0.84 21.98
N GLN A 26 3.54 1.95 21.83
CA GLN A 26 4.07 3.25 21.42
C GLN A 26 5.07 3.77 22.44
N ARG A 27 4.70 3.70 23.73
CA ARG A 27 5.57 4.06 24.83
C ARG A 27 6.85 3.22 24.82
N ASP A 28 6.71 1.91 24.81
CA ASP A 28 7.83 0.99 25.06
C ASP A 28 8.74 0.83 23.83
N LYS A 29 8.17 0.79 22.61
CA LYS A 29 8.94 0.54 21.37
C LYS A 29 9.37 1.81 20.65
N ILE A 30 8.68 2.93 20.83
CA ILE A 30 9.03 4.20 20.19
C ILE A 30 9.62 5.16 21.21
N HIS A 31 8.81 5.62 22.18
CA HIS A 31 9.18 6.75 23.01
C HIS A 31 10.33 6.47 23.97
N MET A 32 10.40 5.29 24.57
CA MET A 32 11.44 4.93 25.52
C MET A 32 12.68 4.31 24.86
N ARG A 33 12.53 3.58 23.75
CA ARG A 33 13.67 2.88 23.11
C ARG A 33 14.35 3.66 21.99
N ALA A 34 13.66 4.64 21.39
CA ALA A 34 14.25 5.43 20.33
C ALA A 34 15.47 6.26 20.75
N GLU A 35 15.67 6.47 22.04
CA GLU A 35 16.77 7.30 22.56
C GLU A 35 18.16 6.68 22.36
N GLY A 36 18.26 5.36 22.28
CA GLY A 36 19.55 4.64 22.14
C GLY A 36 20.04 4.47 20.71
N SER A 37 19.17 4.55 19.69
CA SER A 37 19.55 4.26 18.31
C SER A 37 19.37 5.46 17.38
N SER A 38 20.30 5.63 16.43
CA SER A 38 20.16 6.69 15.42
C SER A 38 19.22 6.30 14.26
N ARG A 39 18.85 5.04 14.15
CA ARG A 39 17.96 4.50 13.10
C ARG A 39 16.91 3.59 13.72
N MET A 40 15.66 4.03 13.76
CA MET A 40 14.53 3.24 14.25
C MET A 40 13.64 2.86 13.07
N ILE A 41 13.36 1.58 12.92
CA ILE A 41 12.58 1.03 11.81
C ILE A 41 11.41 0.21 12.37
N GLY A 42 10.19 0.66 12.12
CA GLY A 42 8.98 0.01 12.61
C GLY A 42 8.15 -0.64 11.50
N ALA A 43 8.03 -1.96 11.53
CA ALA A 43 7.04 -2.69 10.75
C ALA A 43 5.72 -2.70 11.52
N CYS A 44 4.70 -2.01 11.01
CA CYS A 44 3.47 -1.78 11.74
C CYS A 44 2.26 -2.15 10.90
N GLY A 45 1.35 -2.93 11.47
CA GLY A 45 0.07 -3.22 10.86
C GLY A 45 -0.78 -1.97 10.63
N ARG A 46 -1.78 -2.09 9.77
CA ARG A 46 -2.75 -1.02 9.51
C ARG A 46 -3.50 -0.67 10.79
N ARG A 47 -3.81 0.61 10.97
CA ARG A 47 -4.57 1.11 12.13
C ARG A 47 -3.90 0.90 13.50
N SER A 48 -2.65 0.44 13.57
CA SER A 48 -1.93 0.25 14.84
C SER A 48 -1.74 1.54 15.66
N GLY A 49 -1.91 2.72 15.06
CA GLY A 49 -1.65 4.02 15.72
C GLY A 49 -0.25 4.57 15.45
N LYS A 50 0.48 3.99 14.48
CA LYS A 50 1.85 4.37 14.12
C LYS A 50 2.05 5.85 13.82
N THR A 51 1.17 6.45 13.03
CA THR A 51 1.30 7.85 12.60
C THR A 51 1.16 8.81 13.78
N THR A 52 0.25 8.54 14.73
CA THR A 52 0.08 9.36 15.94
C THR A 52 1.35 9.35 16.81
N ALA A 53 1.98 8.19 16.97
CA ALA A 53 3.24 8.07 17.72
C ALA A 53 4.39 8.84 17.06
N ILE A 54 4.47 8.82 15.73
CA ILE A 54 5.47 9.59 14.97
C ILE A 54 5.25 11.09 15.11
N ILE A 55 4.01 11.56 15.08
CA ILE A 55 3.70 12.99 15.31
C ILE A 55 4.21 13.45 16.69
N ALA A 56 4.01 12.61 17.70
CA ALA A 56 4.51 12.87 19.05
C ALA A 56 6.04 12.97 19.09
N GLU A 57 6.75 12.05 18.43
CA GLU A 57 8.21 12.09 18.33
C GLU A 57 8.71 13.30 17.53
N VAL A 58 8.02 13.72 16.48
CA VAL A 58 8.33 14.97 15.74
C VAL A 58 8.29 16.16 16.69
N VAL A 59 7.25 16.30 17.51
CA VAL A 59 7.13 17.39 18.47
C VAL A 59 8.25 17.34 19.51
N LYS A 60 8.57 16.17 20.07
CA LYS A 60 9.70 15.97 20.99
C LYS A 60 11.02 16.44 20.38
N GLU A 61 11.26 16.06 19.13
CA GLU A 61 12.52 16.40 18.44
C GLU A 61 12.70 17.92 18.22
N LEU A 62 11.63 18.68 18.06
CA LEU A 62 11.68 20.14 17.93
C LEU A 62 12.21 20.87 19.17
N PHE A 63 12.25 20.18 20.32
CA PHE A 63 12.82 20.70 21.57
C PHE A 63 14.15 20.02 21.93
N THR A 64 14.68 19.15 21.07
CA THR A 64 15.94 18.43 21.28
C THR A 64 17.06 19.14 20.52
N GLU A 65 17.95 19.78 21.24
CA GLU A 65 19.13 20.41 20.64
C GLU A 65 20.21 19.37 20.37
N THR A 66 20.68 19.28 19.12
CA THR A 66 21.77 18.39 18.72
C THR A 66 23.03 19.20 18.39
N PRO A 67 24.21 18.83 18.95
CA PRO A 67 25.45 19.47 18.57
C PRO A 67 25.82 19.15 17.12
N ASP A 68 26.38 20.10 16.40
CA ASP A 68 27.00 19.83 15.11
C ASP A 68 28.39 19.17 15.28
N ILE A 69 29.08 18.92 14.15
CA ILE A 69 30.42 18.34 14.14
C ILE A 69 31.46 19.21 14.87
N SER A 70 31.20 20.51 15.07
CA SER A 70 32.05 21.44 15.84
C SER A 70 31.65 21.47 17.33
N GLY A 71 30.65 20.69 17.77
CA GLY A 71 30.14 20.73 19.13
C GLY A 71 29.16 21.87 19.43
N ILE A 72 28.84 22.71 18.44
CA ILE A 72 27.89 23.85 18.61
C ILE A 72 26.48 23.31 18.54
N ARG A 73 25.69 23.56 19.57
CA ARG A 73 24.27 23.22 19.59
C ARG A 73 23.51 24.15 18.65
N LYS A 74 22.75 23.58 17.73
CA LYS A 74 21.92 24.30 16.78
C LYS A 74 20.49 23.84 16.89
N PRO A 75 19.52 24.74 16.64
CA PRO A 75 18.12 24.37 16.60
C PRO A 75 17.87 23.27 15.57
N PRO A 76 17.01 22.30 15.87
CA PRO A 76 16.76 21.19 14.97
C PRO A 76 16.05 21.62 13.67
N LEU A 77 16.37 20.92 12.57
CA LEU A 77 15.56 20.86 11.37
C LEU A 77 15.02 19.44 11.22
N VAL A 78 13.72 19.34 11.31
CA VAL A 78 12.99 18.07 11.26
C VAL A 78 12.29 17.94 9.91
N TYR A 79 12.54 16.85 9.19
CA TYR A 79 11.78 16.48 8.02
C TYR A 79 10.73 15.43 8.35
N VAL A 80 9.52 15.66 7.84
CA VAL A 80 8.43 14.69 7.81
C VAL A 80 8.26 14.26 6.35
N ILE A 81 8.54 13.01 6.06
CA ILE A 81 8.60 12.48 4.69
C ILE A 81 7.54 11.41 4.51
N ALA A 82 6.80 11.49 3.41
CA ALA A 82 5.87 10.45 2.97
C ALA A 82 5.99 10.21 1.46
N PRO A 83 5.47 9.10 0.92
CA PRO A 83 5.57 8.78 -0.51
C PRO A 83 5.05 9.87 -1.44
N ASN A 84 3.93 10.49 -1.09
CA ASN A 84 3.27 11.51 -1.88
C ASN A 84 2.65 12.61 -0.99
N TYR A 85 2.10 13.64 -1.66
CA TYR A 85 1.52 14.80 -0.97
C TYR A 85 0.34 14.42 -0.05
N GLU A 86 -0.56 13.57 -0.49
CA GLU A 86 -1.75 13.18 0.28
C GLU A 86 -1.37 12.49 1.60
N LEU A 87 -0.41 11.58 1.54
CA LEU A 87 0.11 10.88 2.73
C LEU A 87 0.91 11.82 3.64
N ALA A 88 1.69 12.74 3.07
CA ALA A 88 2.41 13.73 3.86
C ALA A 88 1.46 14.64 4.66
N MET A 89 0.30 14.97 4.10
CA MET A 89 -0.70 15.80 4.80
C MET A 89 -1.30 15.10 6.02
N LYS A 90 -1.40 13.79 6.06
CA LYS A 90 -1.89 13.03 7.24
C LYS A 90 -1.04 13.25 8.49
N ILE A 91 0.25 13.55 8.32
CA ILE A 91 1.15 13.88 9.43
C ILE A 91 1.24 15.39 9.61
N TRP A 92 1.28 16.11 8.49
CA TRP A 92 1.47 17.55 8.50
C TRP A 92 0.30 18.33 9.10
N GLU A 93 -0.94 17.99 8.76
CA GLU A 93 -2.12 18.70 9.25
C GLU A 93 -2.24 18.69 10.77
N PRO A 94 -2.04 17.57 11.49
CA PRO A 94 -2.01 17.58 12.94
C PRO A 94 -0.88 18.44 13.52
N ILE A 95 0.32 18.43 12.93
CA ILE A 95 1.42 19.30 13.37
C ILE A 95 1.10 20.78 13.12
N TRP A 96 0.51 21.07 11.96
CA TRP A 96 0.05 22.41 11.64
C TRP A 96 -1.00 22.89 12.63
N GLU A 97 -1.96 22.04 12.97
CA GLU A 97 -3.01 22.36 13.91
C GLU A 97 -2.44 22.67 15.30
N LEU A 98 -1.49 21.89 15.79
CA LEU A 98 -0.82 22.10 17.07
C LEU A 98 -0.12 23.47 17.17
N PHE A 99 0.60 23.89 16.14
CA PHE A 99 1.48 25.07 16.20
C PHE A 99 0.92 26.32 15.50
N VAL A 100 -0.09 26.18 14.65
CA VAL A 100 -0.58 27.32 13.84
C VAL A 100 -2.03 27.67 14.15
N SER A 101 -2.87 26.68 14.43
CA SER A 101 -4.27 26.90 14.80
C SER A 101 -4.39 27.47 16.24
N GLU A 102 -5.31 28.37 16.45
CA GLU A 102 -5.67 28.92 17.80
C GLU A 102 -6.19 27.83 18.75
N ARG A 103 -6.55 26.66 18.23
CA ARG A 103 -7.04 25.53 19.01
C ARG A 103 -5.93 24.49 19.34
N GLY A 104 -4.73 24.69 18.81
CA GLY A 104 -3.65 23.71 18.92
C GLY A 104 -2.92 23.70 20.25
N GLY A 105 -3.01 24.80 21.03
CA GLY A 105 -2.39 24.92 22.35
C GLY A 105 -0.88 25.18 22.36
N LEU A 106 -0.19 25.04 21.21
CA LEU A 106 1.24 25.32 21.06
C LEU A 106 1.54 26.49 20.12
N GLU A 107 0.54 27.24 19.68
CA GLU A 107 0.67 28.37 18.76
C GLU A 107 1.55 29.50 19.33
N TYR A 108 1.62 29.63 20.65
CA TYR A 108 2.46 30.61 21.34
C TYR A 108 3.96 30.33 21.16
N LEU A 109 4.36 29.12 20.77
CA LEU A 109 5.74 28.72 20.49
C LEU A 109 6.16 29.04 19.05
N LYS A 110 5.23 29.32 18.16
CA LYS A 110 5.50 29.61 16.75
C LYS A 110 6.13 31.01 16.60
N ALA A 111 7.21 31.08 15.81
CA ALA A 111 7.78 32.34 15.34
C ALA A 111 7.23 32.74 13.97
N SER A 112 7.19 31.80 13.02
CA SER A 112 6.67 32.00 11.66
C SER A 112 6.23 30.70 11.02
N HIS A 113 5.53 30.79 9.89
CA HIS A 113 5.17 29.64 9.07
C HIS A 113 5.06 29.99 7.59
N ASP A 114 5.26 29.01 6.74
CA ASP A 114 5.05 29.09 5.29
C ASP A 114 4.16 27.94 4.84
N LYS A 115 2.92 28.26 4.45
CA LYS A 115 1.92 27.27 4.04
C LYS A 115 2.27 26.59 2.72
N GLN A 116 2.94 27.29 1.80
CA GLN A 116 3.32 26.72 0.49
C GLN A 116 4.47 25.76 0.65
N ARG A 117 5.50 26.15 1.42
CA ARG A 117 6.68 25.28 1.71
C ARG A 117 6.41 24.22 2.76
N LYS A 118 5.22 24.19 3.37
CA LYS A 118 4.91 23.30 4.50
C LYS A 118 5.98 23.39 5.60
N LEU A 119 6.30 24.60 6.01
CA LEU A 119 7.36 24.92 6.99
C LEU A 119 6.76 25.64 8.18
N ILE A 120 7.11 25.22 9.39
CA ILE A 120 6.87 25.93 10.63
C ILE A 120 8.22 26.21 11.29
N VAL A 121 8.39 27.43 11.79
CA VAL A 121 9.57 27.87 12.55
C VAL A 121 9.12 28.24 13.97
N LEU A 122 9.77 27.65 14.98
CA LEU A 122 9.49 27.92 16.38
C LEU A 122 10.38 29.04 16.94
N LYS A 123 10.00 29.62 18.08
CA LYS A 123 10.75 30.69 18.75
C LYS A 123 12.15 30.25 19.22
N ASN A 124 12.36 28.98 19.51
CA ASN A 124 13.69 28.41 19.79
C ASN A 124 14.55 28.22 18.53
N GLY A 125 14.05 28.58 17.35
CA GLY A 125 14.74 28.41 16.06
C GLY A 125 14.54 27.03 15.42
N ALA A 126 13.87 26.09 16.08
CA ALA A 126 13.56 24.78 15.51
C ALA A 126 12.65 24.92 14.29
N ARG A 127 12.82 24.02 13.33
CA ARG A 127 12.05 24.01 12.09
C ARG A 127 11.50 22.60 11.81
N VAL A 128 10.26 22.53 11.41
CA VAL A 128 9.68 21.30 10.86
C VAL A 128 9.14 21.56 9.47
N GLN A 129 9.44 20.65 8.55
CA GLN A 129 9.00 20.76 7.16
C GLN A 129 8.51 19.41 6.63
N ALA A 130 7.31 19.43 5.99
CA ALA A 130 6.85 18.27 5.25
C ALA A 130 7.47 18.23 3.85
N LYS A 131 7.88 17.04 3.44
CA LYS A 131 8.49 16.72 2.17
C LYS A 131 7.82 15.47 1.58
N THR A 132 7.91 15.32 0.27
CA THR A 132 7.37 14.16 -0.44
C THR A 132 8.48 13.42 -1.19
N ALA A 133 8.37 12.10 -1.28
CA ALA A 133 9.34 11.27 -1.97
C ALA A 133 9.11 11.18 -3.49
N ASP A 134 7.98 11.66 -3.99
CA ASP A 134 7.69 11.82 -5.42
C ASP A 134 8.50 12.94 -6.08
N ASP A 135 9.08 13.86 -5.27
CA ASP A 135 10.13 14.80 -5.69
C ASP A 135 11.44 14.54 -4.93
N PRO A 136 12.22 13.51 -5.31
CA PRO A 136 13.44 13.12 -4.61
C PRO A 136 14.48 14.25 -4.52
N LYS A 137 14.53 15.13 -5.51
CA LYS A 137 15.52 16.23 -5.54
C LYS A 137 15.27 17.29 -4.45
N SER A 138 14.00 17.49 -4.05
CA SER A 138 13.64 18.42 -2.98
C SER A 138 14.15 17.99 -1.60
N LEU A 139 14.59 16.74 -1.47
CA LEU A 139 15.08 16.15 -0.23
C LEU A 139 16.58 16.43 0.02
N GLN A 140 17.28 17.04 -0.95
CA GLN A 140 18.71 17.32 -0.86
C GLN A 140 19.00 18.71 -0.27
N GLY A 141 20.20 18.90 0.22
CA GLY A 141 20.83 20.20 0.44
C GLY A 141 20.72 20.80 1.84
N ASP A 142 19.79 20.34 2.67
CA ASP A 142 19.65 20.85 4.04
C ASP A 142 20.40 19.95 5.06
N ARG A 143 20.86 20.58 6.16
CA ARG A 143 21.38 19.84 7.31
C ARG A 143 20.20 19.43 8.21
N VAL A 144 19.73 18.20 8.06
CA VAL A 144 18.57 17.65 8.76
C VAL A 144 19.01 16.95 10.05
N THR A 145 18.41 17.30 11.18
CA THR A 145 18.71 16.67 12.48
C THR A 145 17.85 15.44 12.74
N ALA A 146 16.64 15.39 12.18
CA ALA A 146 15.78 14.22 12.26
C ALA A 146 14.93 14.09 10.99
N ALA A 147 14.78 12.87 10.50
CA ALA A 147 13.85 12.52 9.44
C ALA A 147 12.85 11.47 9.95
N PHE A 148 11.58 11.81 9.83
CA PHE A 148 10.44 10.95 10.15
C PHE A 148 9.78 10.52 8.85
N VAL A 149 9.80 9.23 8.57
CA VAL A 149 9.31 8.66 7.32
C VAL A 149 8.10 7.78 7.60
N ASP A 150 6.93 8.19 7.14
CA ASP A 150 5.72 7.35 7.18
C ASP A 150 5.52 6.65 5.83
N GLU A 151 4.85 5.50 5.89
CA GLU A 151 4.68 4.58 4.76
C GLU A 151 6.03 4.31 4.04
N ALA A 152 7.05 4.04 4.85
CA ALA A 152 8.45 3.90 4.42
C ALA A 152 8.70 2.79 3.39
N HIS A 153 7.79 1.81 3.30
CA HIS A 153 7.81 0.75 2.30
C HIS A 153 7.56 1.24 0.86
N ASP A 154 6.88 2.38 0.70
CA ASP A 154 6.58 2.98 -0.60
C ASP A 154 7.58 4.09 -1.00
N ILE A 155 8.61 4.35 -0.21
CA ILE A 155 9.66 5.31 -0.54
C ILE A 155 10.63 4.71 -1.57
N SER A 156 10.84 5.42 -2.67
CA SER A 156 11.76 4.98 -3.72
C SER A 156 13.22 4.96 -3.27
N GLU A 157 14.03 4.08 -3.86
CA GLU A 157 15.48 4.02 -3.58
C GLU A 157 16.19 5.34 -3.89
N GLU A 158 15.75 6.08 -4.92
CA GLU A 158 16.27 7.40 -5.25
C GLU A 158 15.99 8.40 -4.13
N ALA A 159 14.77 8.44 -3.59
CA ALA A 159 14.42 9.32 -2.48
C ALA A 159 15.25 8.99 -1.23
N TRP A 160 15.39 7.69 -0.89
CA TRP A 160 16.28 7.25 0.20
C TRP A 160 17.73 7.73 -0.01
N ALA A 161 18.25 7.59 -1.22
CA ALA A 161 19.61 8.02 -1.54
C ALA A 161 19.81 9.54 -1.40
N ASN A 162 18.75 10.32 -1.65
CA ASN A 162 18.81 11.78 -1.64
C ASN A 162 18.73 12.39 -0.24
N PHE A 163 17.91 11.86 0.67
CA PHE A 163 17.81 12.47 2.00
C PHE A 163 18.73 11.87 3.07
N MET A 164 19.18 10.64 2.92
CA MET A 164 20.06 10.01 3.91
C MET A 164 21.37 10.78 4.15
N PRO A 165 22.04 11.35 3.13
CA PRO A 165 23.22 12.20 3.35
C PRO A 165 22.93 13.43 4.22
N ALA A 166 21.72 14.03 4.13
CA ALA A 166 21.33 15.20 4.92
C ALA A 166 21.37 14.96 6.44
N LEU A 167 21.24 13.69 6.88
CA LEU A 167 21.38 13.27 8.27
C LEU A 167 22.81 13.05 8.72
N THR A 168 23.78 13.00 7.79
CA THR A 168 25.18 12.64 8.12
C THR A 168 25.87 13.75 8.87
N ASP A 169 25.76 14.99 8.39
CA ASP A 169 26.44 16.17 8.94
C ASP A 169 25.97 16.53 10.35
N SER A 170 24.74 16.17 10.68
CA SER A 170 24.14 16.43 11.98
C SER A 170 24.26 15.27 12.96
N LYS A 171 24.76 14.11 12.52
CA LYS A 171 24.57 12.82 13.20
C LYS A 171 23.09 12.58 13.49
N GLY A 172 22.23 13.03 12.56
CA GLY A 172 20.79 13.07 12.72
C GLY A 172 20.16 11.69 12.83
N VAL A 173 18.96 11.66 13.36
CA VAL A 173 18.19 10.44 13.58
C VAL A 173 17.21 10.16 12.44
N LEU A 174 16.97 8.88 12.17
CA LEU A 174 15.92 8.39 11.28
C LEU A 174 14.88 7.63 12.10
N ARG A 175 13.63 7.93 11.86
CA ARG A 175 12.47 7.19 12.38
C ARG A 175 11.59 6.83 11.20
N ALA A 176 11.65 5.56 10.76
CA ALA A 176 10.92 5.09 9.58
C ALA A 176 9.91 4.02 9.99
N ILE A 177 8.66 4.21 9.60
CA ILE A 177 7.57 3.27 9.89
C ILE A 177 6.80 2.95 8.61
N GLY A 178 6.25 1.76 8.54
CA GLY A 178 5.46 1.31 7.41
C GLY A 178 4.93 -0.10 7.58
N ILE A 179 4.18 -0.57 6.59
CA ILE A 179 3.78 -1.96 6.50
C ILE A 179 4.98 -2.79 6.02
N PRO A 180 5.21 -4.03 6.53
CA PRO A 180 6.31 -4.89 6.07
C PRO A 180 6.06 -5.42 4.65
N ARG A 181 6.30 -4.56 3.66
CA ARG A 181 6.09 -4.85 2.24
C ARG A 181 7.32 -4.46 1.41
N GLY A 182 7.55 -5.20 0.31
CA GLY A 182 8.63 -4.92 -0.63
C GLY A 182 10.00 -5.44 -0.18
N LYS A 183 10.97 -5.38 -1.11
CA LYS A 183 12.36 -5.84 -0.94
C LYS A 183 13.37 -4.70 -0.82
N GLY A 184 12.91 -3.45 -0.77
CA GLY A 184 13.73 -2.26 -0.79
C GLY A 184 14.46 -1.94 0.51
N ARG A 185 14.94 -0.71 0.61
CA ARG A 185 15.77 -0.23 1.72
C ARG A 185 15.08 -0.31 3.08
N PHE A 186 13.76 -0.12 3.14
CA PHE A 186 12.99 -0.27 4.37
C PHE A 186 13.14 -1.66 4.97
N ARG A 187 12.98 -2.73 4.17
CA ARG A 187 13.19 -4.13 4.60
C ARG A 187 14.64 -4.38 5.00
N SER A 188 15.58 -3.91 4.18
CA SER A 188 17.02 -4.05 4.50
C SER A 188 17.39 -3.39 5.82
N TYR A 189 16.87 -2.20 6.11
CA TYR A 189 17.10 -1.50 7.36
C TYR A 189 16.41 -2.18 8.54
N PHE A 190 15.22 -2.76 8.33
CA PHE A 190 14.52 -3.52 9.34
C PHE A 190 15.37 -4.71 9.80
N HIS A 191 15.87 -5.54 8.89
CA HIS A 191 16.69 -6.68 9.23
C HIS A 191 18.02 -6.30 9.89
N ARG A 192 18.60 -5.15 9.55
CA ARG A 192 19.78 -4.63 10.25
C ARG A 192 19.51 -4.29 11.72
N GLY A 193 18.31 -3.92 12.07
CA GLY A 193 17.92 -3.63 13.46
C GLY A 193 17.55 -4.88 14.25
N GLU A 194 17.47 -6.04 13.60
CA GLU A 194 17.33 -7.35 14.25
C GLU A 194 18.70 -7.98 14.62
N GLU A 195 19.80 -7.44 14.07
CA GLU A 195 21.17 -7.90 14.38
C GLU A 195 21.54 -7.54 15.82
N VAL A 196 22.01 -8.52 16.58
CA VAL A 196 22.24 -8.41 18.05
C VAL A 196 23.26 -7.34 18.42
N ASP A 197 24.27 -7.08 17.57
CA ASP A 197 25.38 -6.18 17.85
C ASP A 197 25.27 -4.84 17.12
N ASN A 198 24.07 -4.42 16.72
CA ASN A 198 23.87 -3.21 15.93
C ASN A 198 23.30 -2.05 16.76
N ASP A 199 24.17 -1.34 17.48
CA ASP A 199 23.76 -0.16 18.27
C ASP A 199 23.16 0.99 17.45
N ARG A 200 23.40 0.99 16.14
CA ARG A 200 22.93 2.07 15.25
C ARG A 200 21.47 1.88 14.82
N PHE A 201 21.06 0.63 14.61
CA PHE A 201 19.72 0.29 14.14
C PHE A 201 18.92 -0.38 15.26
N TYR A 202 17.67 -0.01 15.35
CA TYR A 202 16.67 -0.66 16.18
C TYR A 202 15.42 -0.92 15.35
N SER A 203 14.94 -2.14 15.35
CA SER A 203 13.74 -2.53 14.63
C SER A 203 12.72 -3.18 15.54
N PHE A 204 11.46 -2.99 15.20
CA PHE A 204 10.36 -3.62 15.90
C PHE A 204 9.19 -3.88 14.95
N ALA A 205 8.38 -4.89 15.29
CA ALA A 205 7.12 -5.17 14.63
C ALA A 205 5.95 -4.94 15.61
N VAL A 206 4.82 -4.45 15.07
CA VAL A 206 3.60 -4.17 15.83
C VAL A 206 2.38 -4.57 15.01
N PRO A 207 1.69 -5.65 15.35
CA PRO A 207 0.43 -6.02 14.71
C PRO A 207 -0.70 -5.05 15.07
N SER A 208 -1.79 -5.12 14.29
CA SER A 208 -2.92 -4.20 14.41
C SER A 208 -3.67 -4.29 15.74
N TRP A 209 -3.72 -5.47 16.34
CA TRP A 209 -4.40 -5.69 17.64
C TRP A 209 -3.70 -5.05 18.84
N GLU A 210 -2.47 -4.58 18.70
CA GLU A 210 -1.80 -3.77 19.72
C GLU A 210 -2.44 -2.38 19.88
N ASN A 211 -3.36 -2.01 19.00
CA ASN A 211 -4.22 -0.84 19.18
C ASN A 211 -5.48 -1.24 19.94
N PRO A 212 -5.63 -0.83 21.21
CA PRO A 212 -6.78 -1.22 22.03
C PRO A 212 -8.11 -0.60 21.57
N ALA A 213 -8.09 0.33 20.63
CA ALA A 213 -9.30 0.94 20.08
C ALA A 213 -9.91 0.14 18.89
N ILE A 214 -9.24 -0.92 18.44
CA ILE A 214 -9.74 -1.79 17.35
C ILE A 214 -10.40 -3.02 17.95
N ASP A 215 -11.59 -3.36 17.47
CA ASP A 215 -12.21 -4.64 17.79
C ASP A 215 -11.40 -5.79 17.14
N PRO A 216 -10.90 -6.76 17.92
CA PRO A 216 -10.20 -7.91 17.37
C PRO A 216 -11.02 -8.72 16.34
N ASN A 217 -12.35 -8.74 16.46
CA ASN A 217 -13.21 -9.43 15.52
C ASN A 217 -13.20 -8.78 14.12
N GLU A 218 -13.06 -7.46 14.04
CA GLU A 218 -12.90 -6.74 12.78
C GLU A 218 -11.56 -7.08 12.10
N ILE A 219 -10.50 -7.30 12.88
CA ILE A 219 -9.22 -7.74 12.33
C ILE A 219 -9.33 -9.17 11.79
N GLU A 220 -9.97 -10.07 12.54
CA GLU A 220 -10.11 -11.47 12.13
C GLU A 220 -11.02 -11.59 10.89
N ALA A 221 -12.07 -10.78 10.79
CA ALA A 221 -12.94 -10.74 9.61
C ALA A 221 -12.17 -10.41 8.31
N MET A 222 -11.11 -9.59 8.41
CA MET A 222 -10.27 -9.25 7.25
C MET A 222 -9.46 -10.44 6.73
N ARG A 223 -9.29 -11.50 7.53
CA ARG A 223 -8.64 -12.73 7.06
C ARG A 223 -9.40 -13.40 5.92
N ASP A 224 -10.73 -13.32 5.95
CA ASP A 224 -11.59 -13.91 4.92
C ASP A 224 -11.68 -13.07 3.64
N GLU A 225 -11.25 -11.80 3.70
CA GLU A 225 -11.32 -10.85 2.59
C GLU A 225 -10.00 -10.69 1.83
N LEU A 226 -8.88 -11.01 2.49
CA LEU A 226 -7.54 -10.79 1.97
C LEU A 226 -6.84 -12.12 1.64
N THR A 227 -5.79 -12.06 0.83
CA THR A 227 -4.85 -13.17 0.73
C THR A 227 -4.09 -13.33 2.04
N GLU A 228 -3.59 -14.53 2.35
CA GLU A 228 -2.81 -14.79 3.56
C GLU A 228 -1.59 -13.85 3.64
N ASN A 229 -0.91 -13.58 2.52
CA ASN A 229 0.21 -12.65 2.49
C ASN A 229 -0.20 -11.21 2.80
N GLU A 230 -1.33 -10.73 2.26
CA GLU A 230 -1.84 -9.39 2.57
C GLU A 230 -2.27 -9.28 4.02
N TYR A 231 -2.96 -10.30 4.56
CA TYR A 231 -3.35 -10.34 5.96
C TYR A 231 -2.13 -10.30 6.89
N ARG A 232 -1.10 -11.12 6.63
CA ARG A 232 0.15 -11.12 7.38
C ARG A 232 0.85 -9.77 7.35
N GLN A 233 0.96 -9.15 6.18
CA GLN A 233 1.60 -7.84 6.05
C GLN A 233 0.80 -6.72 6.71
N HIS A 234 -0.51 -6.68 6.44
CA HIS A 234 -1.35 -5.55 6.84
C HIS A 234 -1.78 -5.59 8.29
N TYR A 235 -1.98 -6.78 8.87
CA TYR A 235 -2.51 -6.92 10.21
C TYR A 235 -1.57 -7.58 11.21
N LEU A 236 -0.76 -8.56 10.78
CA LEU A 236 0.20 -9.21 11.67
C LEU A 236 1.56 -8.49 11.74
N ALA A 237 1.80 -7.52 10.88
CA ALA A 237 3.08 -6.82 10.73
C ALA A 237 4.25 -7.78 10.41
N GLU A 238 3.99 -8.82 9.62
CA GLU A 238 4.96 -9.82 9.21
C GLU A 238 5.44 -9.61 7.79
N TRP A 239 6.73 -9.84 7.53
CA TRP A 239 7.27 -9.87 6.19
C TRP A 239 6.79 -11.14 5.48
N ALA A 240 6.02 -10.98 4.41
CA ALA A 240 5.65 -12.12 3.57
C ALA A 240 6.86 -12.61 2.78
N GLU A 241 6.95 -13.91 2.59
CA GLU A 241 7.85 -14.51 1.61
C GLU A 241 7.29 -14.20 0.22
N ASP A 242 8.06 -13.46 -0.56
CA ASP A 242 7.70 -13.09 -1.92
C ASP A 242 8.39 -14.10 -2.84
N ASP A 243 7.69 -15.15 -3.18
CA ASP A 243 8.09 -16.14 -4.19
C ASP A 243 7.79 -15.67 -5.63
N GLY A 244 7.18 -14.49 -5.77
CA GLY A 244 6.80 -13.90 -7.06
C GLY A 244 5.50 -14.47 -7.63
N GLN A 245 5.05 -15.63 -7.19
CA GLN A 245 3.82 -16.26 -7.67
C GLN A 245 2.59 -15.54 -7.12
N VAL A 246 1.68 -15.13 -8.01
CA VAL A 246 0.48 -14.37 -7.64
C VAL A 246 -0.64 -15.29 -7.18
N PHE A 247 -0.88 -16.36 -7.92
CA PHE A 247 -1.97 -17.29 -7.64
C PHE A 247 -1.43 -18.58 -7.02
N LYS A 248 -1.94 -18.92 -5.82
CA LYS A 248 -1.51 -20.08 -5.04
C LYS A 248 -2.69 -21.01 -4.79
N SER A 249 -2.43 -22.27 -4.59
CA SER A 249 -3.44 -23.27 -4.20
C SER A 249 -4.65 -23.36 -5.16
N TYR A 250 -4.40 -23.17 -6.46
CA TYR A 250 -5.43 -23.20 -7.50
C TYR A 250 -5.60 -24.59 -8.14
N GLU A 251 -4.70 -25.53 -7.89
CA GLU A 251 -4.60 -26.81 -8.60
C GLU A 251 -5.84 -27.68 -8.45
N ASP A 252 -6.47 -27.64 -7.27
CA ASP A 252 -7.66 -28.42 -6.95
C ASP A 252 -8.99 -27.72 -7.32
N LEU A 253 -8.94 -26.51 -7.90
CA LEU A 253 -10.11 -25.72 -8.28
C LEU A 253 -10.63 -26.00 -9.70
N PHE A 254 -9.90 -26.78 -10.51
CA PHE A 254 -10.27 -27.11 -11.88
C PHE A 254 -11.26 -28.29 -11.93
N VAL A 255 -12.44 -28.07 -11.39
CA VAL A 255 -13.48 -29.10 -11.20
C VAL A 255 -14.84 -28.73 -11.77
N SER A 256 -15.03 -27.47 -12.21
CA SER A 256 -16.29 -27.01 -12.77
C SER A 256 -16.57 -27.62 -14.15
N GLU A 257 -17.81 -27.90 -14.44
CA GLU A 257 -18.29 -28.43 -15.70
C GLU A 257 -19.34 -27.49 -16.34
N THR A 258 -19.40 -27.50 -17.67
CA THR A 258 -20.41 -26.77 -18.40
C THR A 258 -21.80 -27.39 -18.14
N PRO A 259 -22.77 -26.64 -17.62
CA PRO A 259 -24.09 -27.19 -17.34
C PRO A 259 -24.89 -27.46 -18.63
N ASP A 260 -25.56 -28.60 -18.67
CA ASP A 260 -26.48 -28.95 -19.80
C ASP A 260 -27.65 -27.96 -19.90
N PHE A 261 -28.15 -27.51 -18.72
CA PHE A 261 -29.25 -26.55 -18.61
C PHE A 261 -28.84 -25.41 -17.69
N PRO A 262 -28.49 -24.22 -18.23
CA PRO A 262 -28.06 -23.08 -17.42
C PRO A 262 -29.26 -22.43 -16.70
N GLU A 263 -29.35 -22.62 -15.38
CA GLU A 263 -30.38 -22.04 -14.50
C GLU A 263 -29.80 -20.97 -13.52
N GLY A 264 -28.52 -20.69 -13.59
CA GLY A 264 -27.82 -19.75 -12.70
C GLY A 264 -28.02 -18.27 -13.06
N ARG A 265 -27.31 -17.43 -12.34
CA ARG A 265 -27.14 -15.99 -12.65
C ARG A 265 -25.76 -15.76 -13.20
N TYR A 266 -25.66 -15.40 -14.45
CA TYR A 266 -24.40 -15.39 -15.17
C TYR A 266 -23.93 -14.00 -15.51
N LEU A 267 -22.62 -13.79 -15.45
CA LEU A 267 -21.88 -12.69 -16.03
C LEU A 267 -20.90 -13.23 -17.06
N MET A 268 -20.54 -12.38 -18.02
CA MET A 268 -19.49 -12.69 -18.98
C MET A 268 -18.34 -11.71 -18.84
N GLY A 269 -17.11 -12.23 -18.73
CA GLY A 269 -15.87 -11.48 -18.92
C GLY A 269 -15.39 -11.65 -20.35
N LEU A 270 -15.03 -10.57 -21.03
CA LEU A 270 -14.58 -10.59 -22.41
C LEU A 270 -13.31 -9.77 -22.57
N ASP A 271 -12.27 -10.41 -23.05
CA ASP A 271 -11.05 -9.78 -23.53
C ASP A 271 -10.91 -9.97 -25.04
N ILE A 272 -10.59 -8.89 -25.76
CA ILE A 272 -10.55 -8.88 -27.22
C ILE A 272 -9.11 -8.86 -27.70
N GLY A 273 -8.68 -9.95 -28.29
CA GLY A 273 -7.37 -10.06 -28.92
C GLY A 273 -7.24 -9.18 -30.18
N LYS A 274 -6.08 -8.56 -30.35
CA LYS A 274 -5.71 -7.86 -31.59
C LYS A 274 -5.16 -8.89 -32.57
N LEU A 275 -5.46 -8.71 -33.86
CA LEU A 275 -5.01 -9.45 -35.06
C LEU A 275 -4.35 -10.84 -34.89
N HIS A 276 -3.46 -11.04 -33.92
CA HIS A 276 -2.75 -12.28 -33.66
C HIS A 276 -2.95 -12.81 -32.23
N ASP A 277 -3.64 -12.05 -31.37
CA ASP A 277 -3.96 -12.43 -30.02
C ASP A 277 -5.28 -13.19 -29.95
N TYR A 278 -5.49 -13.90 -28.84
CA TYR A 278 -6.76 -14.58 -28.62
C TYR A 278 -7.82 -13.65 -28.03
N THR A 279 -9.02 -13.72 -28.59
CA THR A 279 -10.22 -13.24 -27.91
C THR A 279 -10.69 -14.33 -26.96
N VAL A 280 -10.95 -13.97 -25.71
CA VAL A 280 -11.35 -14.90 -24.67
C VAL A 280 -12.63 -14.40 -23.99
N ALA A 281 -13.65 -15.24 -23.93
CA ALA A 281 -14.86 -15.00 -23.19
C ALA A 281 -15.05 -16.09 -22.12
N TYR A 282 -15.24 -15.68 -20.88
CA TYR A 282 -15.61 -16.56 -19.77
C TYR A 282 -17.00 -16.25 -19.29
N VAL A 283 -17.76 -17.29 -18.98
CA VAL A 283 -19.07 -17.20 -18.32
C VAL A 283 -18.95 -17.70 -16.90
N VAL A 284 -19.37 -16.86 -15.94
CA VAL A 284 -19.28 -17.15 -14.51
C VAL A 284 -20.66 -17.10 -13.88
N ASP A 285 -21.00 -18.09 -13.09
CA ASP A 285 -22.17 -18.06 -12.21
C ASP A 285 -21.85 -17.26 -10.95
N ILE A 286 -22.48 -16.09 -10.81
CA ILE A 286 -22.21 -15.16 -9.70
C ILE A 286 -22.73 -15.65 -8.35
N ASN A 287 -23.59 -16.67 -8.30
CA ASN A 287 -24.06 -17.22 -7.04
C ASN A 287 -23.05 -18.20 -6.43
N THR A 288 -22.27 -18.86 -7.27
CA THR A 288 -21.34 -19.93 -6.86
C THR A 288 -19.86 -19.56 -7.07
N GLY A 289 -19.58 -18.54 -7.87
CA GLY A 289 -18.21 -18.21 -8.30
C GLY A 289 -17.65 -19.16 -9.37
N ASN A 290 -18.45 -20.10 -9.89
CA ASN A 290 -17.98 -21.11 -10.83
C ASN A 290 -17.89 -20.57 -12.25
N PHE A 291 -16.76 -20.83 -12.92
CA PHE A 291 -16.59 -20.65 -14.35
C PHE A 291 -17.28 -21.83 -15.04
N VAL A 292 -18.32 -21.55 -15.82
CA VAL A 292 -19.22 -22.57 -16.36
C VAL A 292 -19.08 -22.81 -17.85
N ASP A 293 -18.56 -21.84 -18.60
CA ASP A 293 -18.25 -21.98 -20.02
C ASP A 293 -17.19 -20.99 -20.45
N MET A 294 -16.52 -21.27 -21.56
CA MET A 294 -15.55 -20.36 -22.15
C MET A 294 -15.50 -20.52 -23.67
N ASP A 295 -15.15 -19.43 -24.34
CA ASP A 295 -14.82 -19.42 -25.75
C ASP A 295 -13.50 -18.70 -25.96
N ARG A 296 -12.54 -19.37 -26.61
CA ARG A 296 -11.21 -18.83 -26.94
C ARG A 296 -10.91 -19.03 -28.40
N PHE A 297 -10.71 -17.94 -29.11
CA PHE A 297 -10.45 -17.97 -30.54
C PHE A 297 -9.57 -16.80 -30.99
N SER A 298 -8.95 -16.93 -32.17
CA SER A 298 -8.13 -15.89 -32.78
C SER A 298 -8.40 -15.81 -34.28
N GLY A 299 -7.98 -14.72 -34.91
CA GLY A 299 -8.03 -14.56 -36.38
C GLY A 299 -9.44 -14.43 -36.96
N VAL A 300 -10.42 -14.02 -36.15
CA VAL A 300 -11.82 -13.83 -36.56
C VAL A 300 -12.06 -12.33 -36.79
N ASP A 301 -12.75 -12.02 -37.88
CA ASP A 301 -13.15 -10.65 -38.18
C ASP A 301 -14.30 -10.18 -37.24
N TYR A 302 -14.48 -8.86 -37.15
CA TYR A 302 -15.49 -8.28 -36.29
C TYR A 302 -16.92 -8.68 -36.68
N THR A 303 -17.19 -8.99 -37.93
CA THR A 303 -18.55 -9.40 -38.37
C THR A 303 -18.95 -10.78 -37.84
N THR A 304 -17.99 -11.63 -37.59
CA THR A 304 -18.20 -12.97 -37.03
C THR A 304 -18.08 -12.96 -35.51
N LEU A 305 -17.27 -12.07 -34.92
CA LEU A 305 -17.05 -11.95 -33.49
C LEU A 305 -18.35 -11.61 -32.74
N GLY A 306 -19.11 -10.62 -33.20
CA GLY A 306 -20.34 -10.17 -32.55
C GLY A 306 -21.38 -11.27 -32.37
N PRO A 307 -21.85 -11.92 -33.45
CA PRO A 307 -22.79 -13.02 -33.36
C PRO A 307 -22.30 -14.22 -32.52
N ARG A 308 -21.00 -14.50 -32.53
CA ARG A 308 -20.40 -15.59 -31.75
C ARG A 308 -20.50 -15.31 -30.24
N ILE A 309 -20.09 -14.12 -29.80
CA ILE A 309 -20.19 -13.70 -28.40
C ILE A 309 -21.65 -13.55 -27.97
N ALA A 310 -22.51 -12.98 -28.82
CA ALA A 310 -23.94 -12.86 -28.57
C ALA A 310 -24.62 -14.23 -28.43
N GLY A 311 -24.18 -15.24 -29.16
CA GLY A 311 -24.63 -16.62 -29.03
C GLY A 311 -24.34 -17.21 -27.66
N LEU A 312 -23.10 -17.03 -27.15
CA LEU A 312 -22.71 -17.48 -25.81
C LEU A 312 -23.45 -16.67 -24.72
N TYR A 313 -23.56 -15.35 -24.88
CA TYR A 313 -24.33 -14.47 -23.99
C TYR A 313 -25.80 -14.92 -23.86
N SER A 314 -26.44 -15.23 -24.98
CA SER A 314 -27.85 -15.65 -25.03
C SER A 314 -28.05 -17.05 -24.46
N LYS A 315 -27.13 -18.00 -24.69
CA LYS A 315 -27.15 -19.35 -24.14
C LYS A 315 -27.30 -19.33 -22.61
N TYR A 316 -26.54 -18.45 -21.95
CA TYR A 316 -26.54 -18.34 -20.49
C TYR A 316 -27.43 -17.21 -19.97
N ARG A 317 -28.07 -16.43 -20.84
CA ARG A 317 -28.85 -15.24 -20.45
C ARG A 317 -28.06 -14.36 -19.50
N CYS A 318 -26.78 -14.09 -19.85
CA CYS A 318 -25.90 -13.29 -19.04
C CYS A 318 -26.50 -11.92 -18.73
N GLN A 319 -26.28 -11.40 -17.54
CA GLN A 319 -26.79 -10.09 -17.13
C GLN A 319 -26.06 -8.95 -17.87
N THR A 320 -24.75 -9.08 -18.02
CA THR A 320 -23.91 -8.14 -18.75
C THR A 320 -22.58 -8.78 -19.16
N ILE A 321 -21.92 -8.18 -20.13
CA ILE A 321 -20.55 -8.47 -20.54
C ILE A 321 -19.64 -7.40 -19.95
N HIS A 322 -18.69 -7.78 -19.09
CA HIS A 322 -17.61 -6.90 -18.66
C HIS A 322 -16.45 -7.01 -19.64
N MET A 323 -16.02 -5.91 -20.25
CA MET A 323 -14.93 -5.93 -21.21
C MET A 323 -14.02 -4.71 -21.09
N ASP A 324 -12.75 -4.86 -21.53
CA ASP A 324 -11.84 -3.73 -21.62
C ASP A 324 -12.33 -2.70 -22.65
N ALA A 325 -12.52 -1.49 -22.20
CA ALA A 325 -12.90 -0.34 -23.04
C ALA A 325 -11.70 0.38 -23.68
N SER A 326 -10.47 -0.08 -23.46
CA SER A 326 -9.26 0.55 -23.97
C SER A 326 -9.04 0.19 -25.46
N GLY A 327 -8.76 1.18 -26.30
CA GLY A 327 -8.37 0.94 -27.71
C GLY A 327 -9.52 0.50 -28.61
N VAL A 328 -9.51 -0.77 -29.07
CA VAL A 328 -10.53 -1.33 -30.00
C VAL A 328 -11.87 -1.68 -29.32
N GLY A 329 -12.01 -1.42 -28.03
CA GLY A 329 -13.19 -1.79 -27.27
C GLY A 329 -14.48 -1.07 -27.68
N GLU A 330 -14.44 0.22 -28.02
CA GLU A 330 -15.65 1.00 -28.35
C GLU A 330 -16.42 0.45 -29.56
N PRO A 331 -15.81 0.19 -30.73
CA PRO A 331 -16.54 -0.37 -31.87
C PRO A 331 -17.14 -1.75 -31.59
N VAL A 332 -16.44 -2.57 -30.80
CA VAL A 332 -16.95 -3.91 -30.44
C VAL A 332 -18.09 -3.81 -29.44
N MET A 333 -18.04 -2.88 -28.50
CA MET A 333 -19.20 -2.62 -27.61
C MET A 333 -20.44 -2.24 -28.38
N ASP A 334 -20.31 -1.36 -29.35
CA ASP A 334 -21.46 -0.93 -30.16
C ASP A 334 -22.03 -2.08 -31.01
N MET A 335 -21.17 -2.92 -31.54
CA MET A 335 -21.59 -4.13 -32.25
C MET A 335 -22.34 -5.11 -31.32
N LEU A 336 -21.82 -5.39 -30.12
CA LEU A 336 -22.48 -6.26 -29.15
C LEU A 336 -23.81 -5.68 -28.66
N ARG A 337 -23.95 -4.36 -28.55
CA ARG A 337 -25.23 -3.70 -28.25
C ARG A 337 -26.24 -3.87 -29.37
N GLN A 338 -25.80 -3.83 -30.65
CA GLN A 338 -26.67 -4.12 -31.82
C GLN A 338 -27.18 -5.58 -31.78
N GLU A 339 -26.38 -6.50 -31.23
CA GLU A 339 -26.77 -7.89 -30.98
C GLU A 339 -27.61 -8.06 -29.70
N ASN A 340 -28.13 -6.98 -29.11
CA ASN A 340 -28.90 -6.95 -27.86
C ASN A 340 -28.16 -7.46 -26.60
N CYS A 341 -26.84 -7.39 -26.58
CA CYS A 341 -26.05 -7.66 -25.39
C CYS A 341 -25.94 -6.43 -24.49
N SER A 342 -26.14 -6.60 -23.19
CA SER A 342 -25.75 -5.58 -22.19
C SER A 342 -24.23 -5.59 -22.02
N VAL A 343 -23.59 -4.45 -22.17
CA VAL A 343 -22.12 -4.34 -22.08
C VAL A 343 -21.74 -3.26 -21.06
N THR A 344 -20.94 -3.65 -20.10
CA THR A 344 -20.35 -2.79 -19.07
C THR A 344 -18.86 -2.60 -19.37
N PRO A 345 -18.43 -1.38 -19.74
CA PRO A 345 -17.03 -1.12 -20.01
C PRO A 345 -16.21 -1.12 -18.72
N PHE A 346 -15.01 -1.66 -18.80
CA PHE A 346 -14.00 -1.61 -17.75
C PHE A 346 -12.74 -0.95 -18.28
N LYS A 347 -12.14 -0.04 -17.51
CA LYS A 347 -10.89 0.60 -17.90
C LYS A 347 -9.75 0.08 -17.04
N PHE A 348 -8.78 -0.59 -17.68
CA PHE A 348 -7.58 -1.04 -17.02
C PHE A 348 -6.63 0.14 -16.75
N THR A 349 -6.32 0.31 -15.49
CA THR A 349 -5.21 1.13 -14.96
C THR A 349 -4.33 0.25 -14.09
N ASN A 350 -3.12 0.65 -13.78
CA ASN A 350 -2.28 -0.13 -12.86
C ASN A 350 -2.99 -0.40 -11.52
N GLN A 351 -3.74 0.57 -11.03
CA GLN A 351 -4.48 0.44 -9.76
C GLN A 351 -5.68 -0.51 -9.88
N SER A 352 -6.49 -0.41 -10.95
CA SER A 352 -7.64 -1.30 -11.14
C SER A 352 -7.19 -2.72 -11.47
N LYS A 353 -6.13 -2.91 -12.26
CA LYS A 353 -5.52 -4.23 -12.52
C LYS A 353 -5.06 -4.88 -11.20
N SER A 354 -4.34 -4.13 -10.35
CA SER A 354 -3.89 -4.65 -9.05
C SER A 354 -5.05 -5.10 -8.17
N LYS A 355 -6.14 -4.34 -8.12
CA LYS A 355 -7.33 -4.72 -7.32
C LYS A 355 -8.00 -6.00 -7.82
N ILE A 356 -8.15 -6.15 -9.15
CA ILE A 356 -8.76 -7.35 -9.74
C ILE A 356 -7.89 -8.58 -9.46
N ILE A 357 -6.57 -8.46 -9.66
CA ILE A 357 -5.65 -9.56 -9.43
C ILE A 357 -5.61 -9.97 -7.95
N ALA A 358 -5.55 -9.01 -7.02
CA ALA A 358 -5.59 -9.31 -5.59
C ALA A 358 -6.93 -9.95 -5.18
N GLY A 359 -8.06 -9.44 -5.70
CA GLY A 359 -9.37 -10.03 -5.46
C GLY A 359 -9.45 -11.48 -5.98
N MET A 360 -8.97 -11.74 -7.20
CA MET A 360 -8.96 -13.09 -7.75
C MET A 360 -8.05 -14.04 -6.96
N ALA A 361 -6.88 -13.58 -6.52
CA ALA A 361 -5.98 -14.36 -5.68
C ALA A 361 -6.64 -14.73 -4.35
N SER A 362 -7.34 -13.78 -3.71
CA SER A 362 -8.12 -14.04 -2.50
C SER A 362 -9.23 -15.09 -2.73
N GLU A 363 -10.02 -14.96 -3.81
CA GLU A 363 -11.08 -15.92 -4.12
C GLU A 363 -10.51 -17.33 -4.37
N ILE A 364 -9.35 -17.44 -4.99
CA ILE A 364 -8.62 -18.71 -5.21
C ILE A 364 -8.15 -19.31 -3.88
N GLU A 365 -7.45 -18.53 -3.04
CA GLU A 365 -6.92 -19.01 -1.76
C GLU A 365 -8.04 -19.49 -0.83
N HIS A 366 -9.17 -18.79 -0.82
CA HIS A 366 -10.36 -19.17 -0.02
C HIS A 366 -11.27 -20.21 -0.70
N LYS A 367 -10.88 -20.71 -1.88
CA LYS A 367 -11.63 -21.72 -2.64
C LYS A 367 -13.10 -21.35 -2.93
N ARG A 368 -13.32 -20.04 -3.17
CA ARG A 368 -14.66 -19.50 -3.50
C ARG A 368 -14.95 -19.46 -4.99
N VAL A 369 -14.00 -19.90 -5.82
CA VAL A 369 -14.14 -20.04 -7.28
C VAL A 369 -13.82 -21.45 -7.70
N GLN A 370 -14.41 -21.89 -8.82
CA GLN A 370 -14.03 -23.13 -9.50
C GLN A 370 -13.85 -22.86 -10.99
N PHE A 371 -12.79 -23.40 -11.55
CA PHE A 371 -12.46 -23.27 -12.96
C PHE A 371 -12.93 -24.48 -13.74
N LEU A 372 -13.12 -24.31 -15.05
CA LEU A 372 -13.48 -25.38 -15.95
C LEU A 372 -12.41 -26.49 -15.94
N LYS A 373 -12.85 -27.72 -15.72
CA LYS A 373 -12.00 -28.92 -15.58
C LYS A 373 -11.01 -29.12 -16.73
N ASN A 374 -11.37 -28.71 -17.92
CA ASN A 374 -10.57 -28.91 -19.12
C ASN A 374 -9.80 -27.67 -19.58
N ASP A 375 -9.81 -26.59 -18.80
CA ASP A 375 -9.10 -25.36 -19.13
C ASP A 375 -7.61 -25.45 -18.76
N THR A 376 -6.89 -26.23 -19.54
CA THR A 376 -5.45 -26.44 -19.34
C THR A 376 -4.62 -25.19 -19.61
N GLN A 377 -5.18 -24.22 -20.36
CA GLN A 377 -4.48 -22.98 -20.66
C GLN A 377 -4.51 -22.04 -19.44
N LEU A 378 -5.67 -21.80 -18.86
CA LEU A 378 -5.79 -21.03 -17.63
C LEU A 378 -4.96 -21.64 -16.50
N TYR A 379 -4.96 -22.98 -16.37
CA TYR A 379 -4.13 -23.68 -15.40
C TYR A 379 -2.64 -23.30 -15.51
N LYS A 380 -2.10 -23.30 -16.74
CA LYS A 380 -0.71 -22.91 -16.98
C LYS A 380 -0.46 -21.43 -16.74
N GLU A 381 -1.39 -20.57 -17.16
CA GLU A 381 -1.27 -19.12 -17.02
C GLU A 381 -1.29 -18.69 -15.55
N LEU A 382 -2.14 -19.28 -14.71
CA LEU A 382 -2.15 -19.01 -13.26
C LEU A 382 -0.80 -19.37 -12.60
N GLY A 383 -0.19 -20.50 -12.99
CA GLY A 383 1.11 -20.92 -12.46
C GLY A 383 2.30 -20.06 -12.90
N LEU A 384 2.17 -19.38 -14.03
CA LEU A 384 3.23 -18.55 -14.60
C LEU A 384 3.09 -17.06 -14.26
N TYR A 385 1.93 -16.63 -13.74
CA TYR A 385 1.65 -15.23 -13.51
C TYR A 385 2.43 -14.69 -12.32
N GLU A 386 3.24 -13.66 -12.56
CA GLU A 386 4.15 -13.10 -11.56
C GLU A 386 3.81 -11.64 -11.22
N GLY A 387 4.00 -11.30 -9.95
CA GLY A 387 4.00 -9.92 -9.47
C GLY A 387 5.43 -9.44 -9.22
N LYS A 388 5.85 -8.36 -9.89
CA LYS A 388 7.16 -7.72 -9.68
C LYS A 388 6.98 -6.33 -9.11
N VAL A 389 7.64 -6.06 -7.99
CA VAL A 389 7.69 -4.72 -7.43
C VAL A 389 8.52 -3.83 -8.35
N ILE A 390 7.93 -2.76 -8.83
CA ILE A 390 8.61 -1.74 -9.65
C ILE A 390 9.03 -0.54 -8.80
N SER A 391 9.83 0.37 -9.40
CA SER A 391 10.23 1.62 -8.75
C SER A 391 9.01 2.41 -8.28
N GLY A 392 8.98 2.76 -6.97
CA GLY A 392 7.84 3.42 -6.32
C GLY A 392 6.91 2.49 -5.54
N GLY A 393 7.30 1.19 -5.35
CA GLY A 393 6.55 0.24 -4.50
C GLY A 393 5.30 -0.35 -5.14
N ALA A 394 4.92 0.06 -6.36
CA ALA A 394 3.82 -0.53 -7.08
C ALA A 394 4.17 -1.94 -7.58
N ILE A 395 3.18 -2.84 -7.62
CA ILE A 395 3.36 -4.18 -8.17
C ILE A 395 2.92 -4.15 -9.64
N LYS A 396 3.81 -4.55 -10.53
CA LYS A 396 3.49 -4.83 -11.92
C LYS A 396 3.22 -6.33 -12.05
N TYR A 397 2.02 -6.64 -12.50
CA TYR A 397 1.60 -8.01 -12.77
C TYR A 397 1.77 -8.32 -14.26
N SER A 398 2.43 -9.42 -14.58
CA SER A 398 2.63 -9.87 -15.97
C SER A 398 3.00 -11.35 -16.02
N ALA A 399 2.76 -11.97 -17.15
CA ALA A 399 3.40 -13.24 -17.47
C ALA A 399 4.93 -13.05 -17.67
N PRO A 400 5.77 -14.09 -17.48
CA PRO A 400 7.18 -14.04 -17.82
C PRO A 400 7.41 -13.69 -19.30
N ALA A 401 8.59 -13.14 -19.61
CA ALA A 401 8.96 -12.79 -20.98
C ALA A 401 8.88 -14.02 -21.90
N GLY A 402 8.11 -13.89 -22.97
CA GLY A 402 7.87 -14.97 -23.95
C GLY A 402 6.56 -15.73 -23.78
N TYR A 403 5.78 -15.41 -22.77
CA TYR A 403 4.41 -15.86 -22.59
C TYR A 403 3.45 -14.71 -22.84
N PHE A 404 2.26 -15.02 -23.37
CA PHE A 404 1.23 -13.99 -23.62
C PHE A 404 0.61 -13.54 -22.29
N ASP A 405 0.36 -12.23 -22.21
CA ASP A 405 -0.39 -11.64 -21.09
C ASP A 405 -1.87 -12.04 -21.13
#